data_a87b2f989d4f13b046c72c69e08354b1
#
_entry.id   a87b2f989d4f13b046c72c69e08354b1
#
_cell.length_a   1.000
_cell.length_b   1.000
_cell.length_c   1.000
_cell.angle_alpha   90.00
_cell.angle_beta   90.00
_cell.angle_gamma   90.00
#
_symmetry.space_group_name_H-M   'P 1'
#
loop_
_entity.id
_entity.type
_entity.pdbx_description
1 polymer ?
#
loop_
_entity_poly.entity_id
_entity_poly.type
_entity_poly.pdbx_seq_one_letter_code
_entity_poly.pdbx_strand_id
1 'polypeptide(L)'
;MMKKIGIVIGLLLLVVVAGILLTLKRGETTISVKQSWALSSKSIKTLEFYGSKQAIDVKVVKSESDETSVQIEGKVSEESVNNITKNVKMSSDSLYIPFSQHGFNLALSSQGKDKLYVIISLGKNVTFEKIFIDTLVGDVSITVPEDFDGIYTLHTNNTGEVLRVPTTNQTSNSVIEVDGYSKISVEKGENNG
;
A
#
# COMPACT_ATOMS: atom_id res chain seq x y z
N MET A 1 41.52 28.14 -16.62
CA MET A 1 41.11 27.05 -15.74
C MET A 1 39.62 27.15 -15.32
N MET A 2 39.15 28.31 -14.89
CA MET A 2 37.77 28.57 -14.44
C MET A 2 36.66 28.22 -15.47
N LYS A 3 36.84 28.51 -16.77
CA LYS A 3 35.84 28.18 -17.82
C LYS A 3 35.57 26.68 -17.97
N LYS A 4 36.56 25.81 -17.80
CA LYS A 4 36.41 24.36 -17.88
C LYS A 4 35.66 23.80 -16.67
N ILE A 5 35.85 24.36 -15.47
CA ILE A 5 35.15 23.99 -14.24
C ILE A 5 33.67 24.36 -14.34
N GLY A 6 33.33 25.52 -14.88
CA GLY A 6 31.93 25.93 -15.09
C GLY A 6 31.16 25.02 -16.05
N ILE A 7 31.84 24.53 -17.11
CA ILE A 7 31.23 23.60 -18.06
C ILE A 7 30.94 22.24 -17.39
N VAL A 8 31.88 21.74 -16.58
CA VAL A 8 31.70 20.44 -15.86
C VAL A 8 30.56 20.53 -14.85
N ILE A 9 30.47 21.62 -14.09
CA ILE A 9 29.38 21.85 -13.12
C ILE A 9 28.03 21.97 -13.84
N GLY A 10 27.98 22.67 -14.97
CA GLY A 10 26.76 22.81 -15.78
C GLY A 10 26.28 21.46 -16.34
N LEU A 11 27.19 20.61 -16.81
CA LEU A 11 26.86 19.27 -17.28
C LEU A 11 26.36 18.37 -16.15
N LEU A 12 26.97 18.45 -14.99
CA LEU A 12 26.56 17.66 -13.81
C LEU A 12 25.16 18.06 -13.32
N LEU A 13 24.86 19.37 -13.29
CA LEU A 13 23.54 19.89 -13.00
C LEU A 13 22.47 19.43 -14.01
N LEU A 14 22.81 19.43 -15.29
CA LEU A 14 21.90 18.93 -16.35
C LEU A 14 21.59 17.44 -16.18
N VAL A 15 22.56 16.62 -15.84
CA VAL A 15 22.37 15.18 -15.58
C VAL A 15 21.50 14.97 -14.36
N VAL A 16 21.69 15.74 -13.28
CA VAL A 16 20.86 15.67 -12.07
C VAL A 16 19.43 16.07 -12.37
N VAL A 17 19.22 17.21 -13.07
CA VAL A 17 17.87 17.66 -13.45
C VAL A 17 17.17 16.65 -14.37
N ALA A 18 17.87 16.11 -15.36
CA ALA A 18 17.31 15.08 -16.23
C ALA A 18 16.94 13.80 -15.45
N GLY A 19 17.79 13.39 -14.51
CA GLY A 19 17.52 12.28 -13.60
C GLY A 19 16.26 12.51 -12.76
N ILE A 20 16.10 13.70 -12.18
CA ILE A 20 14.90 14.07 -11.40
C ILE A 20 13.65 14.06 -12.29
N LEU A 21 13.71 14.65 -13.49
CA LEU A 21 12.57 14.67 -14.42
C LEU A 21 12.15 13.25 -14.86
N LEU A 22 13.11 12.37 -15.13
CA LEU A 22 12.83 10.97 -15.46
C LEU A 22 12.19 10.23 -14.28
N THR A 23 12.66 10.49 -13.05
CA THR A 23 12.10 9.89 -11.84
C THR A 23 10.66 10.37 -11.59
N LEU A 24 10.40 11.66 -11.78
CA LEU A 24 9.05 12.23 -11.67
C LEU A 24 8.10 11.60 -12.70
N LYS A 25 8.51 11.47 -13.96
CA LYS A 25 7.69 10.88 -15.03
C LYS A 25 7.39 9.41 -14.79
N ARG A 26 8.35 8.65 -14.24
CA ARG A 26 8.15 7.23 -13.86
C ARG A 26 7.22 7.05 -12.65
N GLY A 27 7.07 8.08 -11.84
CA GLY A 27 6.19 8.06 -10.68
C GLY A 27 4.73 8.41 -10.97
N GLU A 28 4.39 8.84 -12.20
CA GLU A 28 3.03 9.15 -12.59
C GLU A 28 2.14 7.89 -12.60
N THR A 29 0.94 8.01 -12.06
CA THR A 29 -0.05 6.91 -12.02
C THR A 29 -0.91 6.96 -13.28
N THR A 30 -0.44 6.36 -14.36
CA THR A 30 -1.09 6.43 -15.67
C THR A 30 -1.67 5.10 -16.14
N ILE A 31 -1.26 3.98 -15.55
CA ILE A 31 -1.61 2.65 -16.02
C ILE A 31 -2.70 2.07 -15.13
N SER A 32 -3.87 1.79 -15.71
CA SER A 32 -4.96 1.14 -14.99
C SER A 32 -4.62 -0.31 -14.69
N VAL A 33 -4.84 -0.71 -13.44
CA VAL A 33 -4.70 -2.09 -12.98
C VAL A 33 -6.03 -2.55 -12.38
N LYS A 34 -6.33 -3.84 -12.61
CA LYS A 34 -7.37 -4.60 -11.92
C LYS A 34 -6.87 -6.02 -11.80
N GLN A 35 -6.48 -6.40 -10.61
CA GLN A 35 -5.87 -7.71 -10.30
C GLN A 35 -6.60 -8.32 -9.12
N SER A 36 -6.72 -9.65 -9.10
CA SER A 36 -7.35 -10.37 -8.01
C SER A 36 -6.59 -11.67 -7.71
N TRP A 37 -6.51 -12.02 -6.44
CA TRP A 37 -5.90 -13.25 -5.93
C TRP A 37 -6.87 -13.92 -4.96
N ALA A 38 -6.91 -15.25 -4.97
CA ALA A 38 -7.73 -16.05 -4.07
C ALA A 38 -6.83 -16.90 -3.17
N LEU A 39 -7.13 -16.90 -1.87
CA LEU A 39 -6.46 -17.70 -0.86
C LEU A 39 -7.46 -18.71 -0.28
N SER A 40 -7.07 -19.97 -0.21
CA SER A 40 -7.96 -21.07 0.18
C SER A 40 -7.87 -21.45 1.67
N SER A 41 -6.91 -20.86 2.42
CA SER A 41 -6.77 -21.15 3.85
C SER A 41 -7.89 -20.54 4.67
N LYS A 42 -8.33 -21.26 5.70
CA LYS A 42 -9.24 -20.72 6.74
C LYS A 42 -8.51 -19.86 7.79
N SER A 43 -7.18 -19.89 7.81
CA SER A 43 -6.35 -19.04 8.66
C SER A 43 -5.31 -18.36 7.78
N ILE A 44 -5.50 -17.08 7.50
CA ILE A 44 -4.56 -16.27 6.73
C ILE A 44 -3.47 -15.77 7.67
N LYS A 45 -2.22 -16.08 7.36
CA LYS A 45 -1.08 -15.60 8.15
C LYS A 45 -0.79 -14.13 7.87
N THR A 46 -0.62 -13.78 6.59
CA THR A 46 -0.28 -12.40 6.26
C THR A 46 -0.82 -11.98 4.90
N LEU A 47 -1.34 -10.76 4.87
CA LEU A 47 -1.61 -10.01 3.65
C LEU A 47 -0.73 -8.75 3.70
N GLU A 48 0.24 -8.63 2.80
CA GLU A 48 1.24 -7.58 2.82
C GLU A 48 1.19 -6.74 1.54
N PHE A 49 1.05 -5.43 1.71
CA PHE A 49 0.99 -4.41 0.65
C PHE A 49 2.17 -3.46 0.85
N TYR A 50 3.25 -3.65 0.09
CA TYR A 50 4.55 -3.04 0.37
C TYR A 50 4.91 -1.92 -0.59
N GLY A 51 5.34 -0.79 -0.03
CA GLY A 51 6.02 0.29 -0.75
C GLY A 51 5.14 1.11 -1.69
N SER A 52 3.89 1.38 -1.31
CA SER A 52 3.02 2.25 -2.13
C SER A 52 3.58 3.67 -2.20
N LYS A 53 3.65 4.21 -3.43
CA LYS A 53 4.06 5.60 -3.71
C LYS A 53 2.86 6.51 -4.01
N GLN A 54 1.67 6.13 -3.57
CA GLN A 54 0.41 6.86 -3.71
C GLN A 54 -0.53 6.55 -2.54
N ALA A 55 -1.58 7.34 -2.40
CA ALA A 55 -2.60 7.06 -1.38
C ALA A 55 -3.25 5.70 -1.62
N ILE A 56 -3.51 4.97 -0.55
CA ILE A 56 -4.12 3.64 -0.59
C ILE A 56 -5.39 3.62 0.28
N ASP A 57 -6.44 3.02 -0.27
CA ASP A 57 -7.71 2.82 0.39
C ASP A 57 -7.97 1.31 0.50
N VAL A 58 -7.95 0.80 1.71
CA VAL A 58 -8.09 -0.64 1.98
C VAL A 58 -9.45 -0.88 2.62
N LYS A 59 -10.25 -1.71 1.97
CA LYS A 59 -11.55 -2.14 2.50
C LYS A 59 -11.50 -3.62 2.83
N VAL A 60 -11.67 -3.96 4.11
CA VAL A 60 -11.83 -5.33 4.57
C VAL A 60 -13.34 -5.59 4.71
N VAL A 61 -13.83 -6.62 4.05
CA VAL A 61 -15.24 -7.03 4.11
C VAL A 61 -15.36 -8.51 4.39
N LYS A 62 -16.47 -8.92 5.01
CA LYS A 62 -16.83 -10.33 5.13
C LYS A 62 -17.53 -10.81 3.87
N SER A 63 -17.29 -12.03 3.48
CA SER A 63 -17.87 -12.66 2.30
C SER A 63 -18.54 -13.98 2.70
N GLU A 64 -19.60 -14.35 1.99
CA GLU A 64 -20.22 -15.68 2.10
C GLU A 64 -19.45 -16.76 1.34
N SER A 65 -18.43 -16.37 0.56
CA SER A 65 -17.53 -17.31 -0.10
C SER A 65 -16.70 -18.10 0.90
N ASP A 66 -16.32 -19.32 0.55
CA ASP A 66 -15.38 -20.11 1.36
C ASP A 66 -13.92 -19.65 1.22
N GLU A 67 -13.61 -18.88 0.18
CA GLU A 67 -12.26 -18.38 -0.10
C GLU A 67 -12.13 -16.91 0.23
N THR A 68 -10.96 -16.53 0.70
CA THR A 68 -10.56 -15.12 0.81
C THR A 68 -10.07 -14.62 -0.53
N SER A 69 -10.54 -13.45 -0.94
CA SER A 69 -10.02 -12.79 -2.14
C SER A 69 -9.44 -11.42 -1.81
N VAL A 70 -8.39 -11.06 -2.54
CA VAL A 70 -7.77 -9.73 -2.50
C VAL A 70 -7.82 -9.15 -3.90
N GLN A 71 -8.43 -7.98 -4.05
CA GLN A 71 -8.52 -7.27 -5.31
C GLN A 71 -7.82 -5.91 -5.19
N ILE A 72 -7.06 -5.55 -6.22
CA ILE A 72 -6.46 -4.22 -6.39
C ILE A 72 -7.06 -3.57 -7.63
N GLU A 73 -7.47 -2.31 -7.49
CA GLU A 73 -8.00 -1.52 -8.59
C GLU A 73 -7.54 -0.06 -8.48
N GLY A 74 -7.22 0.54 -9.63
CA GLY A 74 -6.82 1.95 -9.73
C GLY A 74 -5.82 2.18 -10.82
N LYS A 75 -5.20 3.37 -10.81
CA LYS A 75 -4.08 3.67 -11.70
C LYS A 75 -2.79 3.68 -10.91
N VAL A 76 -1.77 3.08 -11.46
CA VAL A 76 -0.45 2.96 -10.84
C VAL A 76 0.66 3.38 -11.79
N SER A 77 1.88 3.52 -11.29
CA SER A 77 3.06 3.78 -12.11
C SER A 77 3.50 2.52 -12.87
N GLU A 78 4.30 2.70 -13.92
CA GLU A 78 4.90 1.60 -14.67
C GLU A 78 5.75 0.67 -13.77
N GLU A 79 6.48 1.24 -12.82
CA GLU A 79 7.24 0.47 -11.83
C GLU A 79 6.32 -0.44 -11.01
N SER A 80 5.21 0.12 -10.51
CA SER A 80 4.25 -0.63 -9.70
C SER A 80 3.57 -1.75 -10.50
N VAL A 81 3.22 -1.50 -11.78
CA VAL A 81 2.70 -2.55 -12.67
C VAL A 81 3.68 -3.71 -12.80
N ASN A 82 4.95 -3.40 -13.06
CA ASN A 82 5.98 -4.44 -13.19
C ASN A 82 6.14 -5.26 -11.90
N ASN A 83 6.09 -4.61 -10.74
CA ASN A 83 6.18 -5.29 -9.45
C ASN A 83 4.94 -6.16 -9.16
N ILE A 84 3.73 -5.62 -9.34
CA ILE A 84 2.47 -6.36 -9.16
C ILE A 84 2.38 -7.56 -10.11
N THR A 85 2.96 -7.46 -11.30
CA THR A 85 2.88 -8.54 -12.30
C THR A 85 3.94 -9.61 -12.08
N LYS A 86 5.15 -9.26 -11.63
CA LYS A 86 6.31 -10.17 -11.63
C LYS A 86 6.78 -10.61 -10.24
N ASN A 87 6.50 -9.80 -9.20
CA ASN A 87 7.11 -9.96 -7.90
C ASN A 87 6.12 -10.31 -6.79
N VAL A 88 4.83 -10.53 -7.12
CA VAL A 88 3.84 -11.03 -6.17
C VAL A 88 4.24 -12.43 -5.71
N LYS A 89 4.18 -12.65 -4.40
CA LYS A 89 4.39 -13.98 -3.80
C LYS A 89 3.10 -14.40 -3.11
N MET A 90 2.66 -15.60 -3.39
CA MET A 90 1.41 -16.13 -2.85
C MET A 90 1.58 -17.59 -2.42
N SER A 91 0.96 -17.92 -1.30
CA SER A 91 0.72 -19.30 -0.82
C SER A 91 -0.77 -19.47 -0.54
N SER A 92 -1.18 -20.59 0.05
CA SER A 92 -2.58 -20.79 0.46
C SER A 92 -3.02 -19.84 1.57
N ASP A 93 -2.10 -19.36 2.40
CA ASP A 93 -2.33 -18.60 3.62
C ASP A 93 -1.64 -17.21 3.67
N SER A 94 -0.91 -16.85 2.63
CA SER A 94 -0.14 -15.62 2.62
C SER A 94 -0.09 -14.99 1.23
N LEU A 95 -0.16 -13.65 1.18
CA LEU A 95 -0.05 -12.86 -0.03
C LEU A 95 0.84 -11.64 0.21
N TYR A 96 1.87 -11.48 -0.61
CA TYR A 96 2.77 -10.34 -0.64
C TYR A 96 2.66 -9.62 -1.98
N ILE A 97 2.29 -8.36 -1.97
CA ILE A 97 2.11 -7.52 -3.15
C ILE A 97 3.03 -6.30 -3.04
N PRO A 98 4.15 -6.28 -3.77
CA PRO A 98 5.04 -5.13 -3.80
C PRO A 98 4.57 -4.11 -4.85
N PHE A 99 4.47 -2.85 -4.48
CA PHE A 99 4.28 -1.72 -5.40
C PHE A 99 5.61 -1.08 -5.79
N SER A 100 6.66 -1.25 -4.97
CA SER A 100 8.02 -0.82 -5.23
C SER A 100 9.02 -1.93 -4.94
N GLN A 101 10.25 -1.79 -5.42
CA GLN A 101 11.32 -2.71 -5.09
C GLN A 101 11.86 -2.42 -3.69
N HIS A 102 12.38 -3.46 -3.00
CA HIS A 102 13.17 -3.26 -1.80
C HIS A 102 14.45 -2.47 -2.10
N GLY A 103 14.84 -1.59 -1.19
CA GLY A 103 16.05 -0.79 -1.32
C GLY A 103 15.80 0.71 -1.31
N PHE A 104 16.67 1.48 -1.95
CA PHE A 104 16.53 2.94 -2.00
C PHE A 104 15.39 3.33 -2.93
N ASN A 105 14.30 3.82 -2.33
CA ASN A 105 13.14 4.34 -3.03
C ASN A 105 13.04 5.86 -2.85
N LEU A 106 13.01 6.59 -3.95
CA LEU A 106 12.73 8.02 -3.95
C LEU A 106 11.26 8.24 -4.27
N ALA A 107 10.50 8.70 -3.30
CA ALA A 107 9.12 9.12 -3.49
C ALA A 107 8.99 10.57 -3.03
N LEU A 108 8.79 11.49 -3.99
CA LEU A 108 8.80 12.93 -3.72
C LEU A 108 7.45 13.44 -3.23
N SER A 109 6.35 12.92 -3.75
CA SER A 109 4.99 13.33 -3.38
C SER A 109 3.95 12.35 -3.90
N SER A 110 2.81 12.28 -3.22
CA SER A 110 1.59 11.62 -3.72
C SER A 110 0.63 12.61 -4.40
N GLN A 111 0.94 13.91 -4.38
CA GLN A 111 0.07 14.94 -4.95
C GLN A 111 -0.14 14.71 -6.46
N GLY A 112 -1.40 14.76 -6.89
CA GLY A 112 -1.79 14.52 -8.29
C GLY A 112 -1.77 13.05 -8.72
N LYS A 113 -1.44 12.11 -7.83
CA LYS A 113 -1.56 10.67 -8.09
C LYS A 113 -2.95 10.16 -7.76
N ASP A 114 -3.45 9.22 -8.57
CA ASP A 114 -4.70 8.55 -8.28
C ASP A 114 -4.57 7.67 -7.02
N LYS A 115 -5.68 7.50 -6.29
CA LYS A 115 -5.75 6.61 -5.15
C LYS A 115 -5.81 5.15 -5.62
N LEU A 116 -5.12 4.26 -4.91
CA LEU A 116 -5.18 2.82 -5.11
C LEU A 116 -6.21 2.22 -4.16
N TYR A 117 -7.06 1.37 -4.69
CA TYR A 117 -8.08 0.66 -3.91
C TYR A 117 -7.68 -0.79 -3.74
N VAL A 118 -7.77 -1.28 -2.50
CA VAL A 118 -7.55 -2.68 -2.15
C VAL A 118 -8.80 -3.18 -1.44
N ILE A 119 -9.40 -4.24 -1.97
CA ILE A 119 -10.55 -4.89 -1.36
C ILE A 119 -10.13 -6.27 -0.89
N ILE A 120 -10.23 -6.52 0.41
CA ILE A 120 -9.96 -7.80 1.05
C ILE A 120 -11.30 -8.39 1.45
N SER A 121 -11.77 -9.40 0.70
CA SER A 121 -13.01 -10.11 1.00
C SER A 121 -12.67 -11.38 1.77
N LEU A 122 -12.80 -11.34 3.10
CA LEU A 122 -12.53 -12.49 3.97
C LEU A 122 -13.63 -13.54 3.78
N GLY A 123 -13.21 -14.75 3.49
CA GLY A 123 -14.13 -15.88 3.35
C GLY A 123 -14.88 -16.20 4.64
N LYS A 124 -15.94 -16.99 4.52
CA LYS A 124 -16.77 -17.41 5.66
C LYS A 124 -15.93 -18.14 6.70
N ASN A 125 -16.00 -17.68 7.95
CA ASN A 125 -15.22 -18.21 9.08
C ASN A 125 -13.69 -18.16 8.87
N VAL A 126 -13.20 -17.29 7.99
CA VAL A 126 -11.77 -17.05 7.82
C VAL A 126 -11.29 -16.04 8.86
N THR A 127 -10.15 -16.34 9.47
CA THR A 127 -9.40 -15.44 10.36
C THR A 127 -8.10 -15.03 9.70
N PHE A 128 -7.52 -13.92 10.13
CA PHE A 128 -6.17 -13.53 9.73
C PHE A 128 -5.35 -13.15 10.94
N GLU A 129 -4.02 -13.35 10.84
CA GLU A 129 -3.08 -12.93 11.88
C GLU A 129 -2.60 -11.50 11.61
N LYS A 130 -2.24 -11.18 10.35
CA LYS A 130 -1.68 -9.87 10.02
C LYS A 130 -2.12 -9.36 8.65
N ILE A 131 -2.55 -8.09 8.61
CA ILE A 131 -2.60 -7.25 7.41
C ILE A 131 -1.54 -6.17 7.59
N PHE A 132 -0.55 -6.10 6.69
CA PHE A 132 0.51 -5.11 6.71
C PHE A 132 0.44 -4.19 5.50
N ILE A 133 0.48 -2.89 5.74
CA ILE A 133 0.42 -1.85 4.71
C ILE A 133 1.60 -0.91 4.90
N ASP A 134 2.48 -0.83 3.91
CA ASP A 134 3.59 0.10 3.87
C ASP A 134 3.43 1.11 2.73
N THR A 135 3.51 2.39 3.08
CA THR A 135 3.44 3.49 2.10
C THR A 135 4.64 4.40 2.25
N LEU A 136 5.31 4.67 1.13
CA LEU A 136 6.43 5.61 1.07
C LEU A 136 5.95 7.07 1.00
N VAL A 137 4.79 7.30 0.42
CA VAL A 137 4.07 8.60 0.42
C VAL A 137 2.58 8.32 0.18
N GLY A 138 1.74 9.27 0.63
CA GLY A 138 0.30 9.20 0.46
C GLY A 138 -0.42 8.71 1.71
N ASP A 139 -1.68 9.08 1.79
CA ASP A 139 -2.53 8.74 2.92
C ASP A 139 -2.97 7.28 2.87
N VAL A 140 -3.18 6.68 4.04
CA VAL A 140 -3.73 5.35 4.19
C VAL A 140 -5.11 5.46 4.83
N SER A 141 -6.13 4.99 4.14
CA SER A 141 -7.49 4.85 4.67
C SER A 141 -7.83 3.37 4.77
N ILE A 142 -8.34 2.93 5.91
CA ILE A 142 -8.72 1.54 6.12
C ILE A 142 -10.15 1.51 6.63
N THR A 143 -10.99 0.73 5.97
CA THR A 143 -12.34 0.42 6.44
C THR A 143 -12.39 -1.05 6.80
N VAL A 144 -12.80 -1.35 8.05
CA VAL A 144 -12.96 -2.71 8.55
C VAL A 144 -14.44 -3.01 8.82
N PRO A 145 -14.86 -4.29 8.89
CA PRO A 145 -16.22 -4.64 9.31
C PRO A 145 -16.55 -4.04 10.69
N GLU A 146 -17.82 -3.71 10.94
CA GLU A 146 -18.26 -3.12 12.21
C GLU A 146 -17.90 -4.00 13.41
N ASP A 147 -18.03 -5.32 13.24
CA ASP A 147 -17.73 -6.33 14.26
C ASP A 147 -16.26 -6.76 14.29
N PHE A 148 -15.38 -6.08 13.53
CA PHE A 148 -13.95 -6.37 13.61
C PHE A 148 -13.40 -5.96 14.98
N ASP A 149 -12.81 -6.94 15.65
CA ASP A 149 -12.24 -6.81 17.00
C ASP A 149 -10.77 -7.18 16.97
N GLY A 150 -9.95 -6.34 16.35
CA GLY A 150 -8.54 -6.56 16.15
C GLY A 150 -7.65 -5.48 16.77
N ILE A 151 -6.35 -5.67 16.66
CA ILE A 151 -5.32 -4.73 17.10
C ILE A 151 -4.91 -3.87 15.90
N TYR A 152 -4.72 -2.57 16.15
CA TYR A 152 -4.14 -1.64 15.18
C TYR A 152 -2.77 -1.19 15.68
N THR A 153 -1.73 -1.41 14.86
CA THR A 153 -0.36 -0.95 15.09
C THR A 153 -0.03 0.05 13.98
N LEU A 154 -0.11 1.34 14.30
CA LEU A 154 -0.02 2.42 13.31
C LEU A 154 1.23 3.25 13.57
N HIS A 155 2.16 3.23 12.63
CA HIS A 155 3.40 3.98 12.69
C HIS A 155 3.39 5.07 11.62
N THR A 156 3.66 6.31 12.04
CA THR A 156 3.91 7.41 11.14
C THR A 156 5.31 7.97 11.39
N ASN A 157 5.90 8.58 10.38
CA ASN A 157 7.10 9.38 10.58
C ASN A 157 6.74 10.74 11.20
N ASN A 158 7.76 11.58 11.43
CA ASN A 158 7.63 12.89 12.08
C ASN A 158 6.66 13.88 11.40
N THR A 159 6.22 13.60 10.17
CA THR A 159 5.31 14.45 9.38
C THR A 159 3.93 13.84 9.19
N GLY A 160 3.76 12.57 9.57
CA GLY A 160 2.50 11.85 9.47
C GLY A 160 1.61 12.05 10.70
N GLU A 161 0.33 11.75 10.56
CA GLU A 161 -0.69 11.90 11.61
C GLU A 161 -1.65 10.71 11.58
N VAL A 162 -1.96 10.16 12.76
CA VAL A 162 -3.04 9.19 12.93
C VAL A 162 -4.32 9.97 13.25
N LEU A 163 -5.28 9.99 12.32
CA LEU A 163 -6.49 10.78 12.42
C LEU A 163 -7.59 10.10 13.22
N ARG A 164 -7.86 8.83 12.93
CA ARG A 164 -8.92 8.03 13.55
C ARG A 164 -8.49 6.59 13.72
N VAL A 165 -8.87 6.01 14.86
CA VAL A 165 -8.65 4.59 15.13
C VAL A 165 -9.83 4.10 16.00
N PRO A 166 -10.52 3.03 15.61
CA PRO A 166 -11.52 2.40 16.46
C PRO A 166 -10.92 1.84 17.74
N THR A 167 -11.74 1.58 18.74
CA THR A 167 -11.31 0.90 19.95
C THR A 167 -10.74 -0.48 19.61
N THR A 168 -9.65 -0.84 20.26
CA THR A 168 -8.93 -2.12 20.04
C THR A 168 -9.23 -3.12 21.14
N ASN A 169 -9.22 -4.40 20.79
CA ASN A 169 -9.17 -5.50 21.75
C ASN A 169 -7.71 -6.03 21.82
N GLN A 170 -7.02 -5.73 22.91
CA GLN A 170 -5.61 -6.10 23.07
C GLN A 170 -5.35 -7.62 23.18
N THR A 171 -6.41 -8.43 23.26
CA THR A 171 -6.30 -9.89 23.31
C THR A 171 -6.56 -10.56 21.95
N SER A 172 -6.87 -9.78 20.91
CA SER A 172 -7.09 -10.30 19.56
C SER A 172 -5.79 -10.83 18.94
N ASN A 173 -5.93 -11.88 18.13
CA ASN A 173 -4.84 -12.40 17.32
C ASN A 173 -4.76 -11.74 15.93
N SER A 174 -5.74 -10.93 15.58
CA SER A 174 -5.77 -10.24 14.28
C SER A 174 -5.19 -8.84 14.39
N VAL A 175 -4.15 -8.56 13.63
CA VAL A 175 -3.42 -7.29 13.66
C VAL A 175 -3.51 -6.61 12.29
N ILE A 176 -3.85 -5.32 12.29
CA ILE A 176 -3.65 -4.44 11.14
C ILE A 176 -2.49 -3.51 11.49
N GLU A 177 -1.40 -3.65 10.76
CA GLU A 177 -0.18 -2.86 10.94
C GLU A 177 0.03 -1.96 9.74
N VAL A 178 0.30 -0.68 10.00
CA VAL A 178 0.55 0.33 8.96
C VAL A 178 1.82 1.08 9.26
N ASP A 179 2.73 1.09 8.30
CA ASP A 179 3.89 1.97 8.25
C ASP A 179 3.65 3.03 7.17
N GLY A 180 3.35 4.26 7.59
CA GLY A 180 2.97 5.33 6.67
C GLY A 180 3.75 6.63 6.87
N TYR A 181 3.94 7.38 5.79
CA TYR A 181 4.62 8.67 5.81
C TYR A 181 3.66 9.87 5.83
N SER A 182 2.36 9.63 5.74
CA SER A 182 1.32 10.66 5.69
C SER A 182 0.22 10.38 6.71
N LYS A 183 -1.02 10.72 6.39
CA LYS A 183 -2.16 10.50 7.29
C LYS A 183 -2.61 9.04 7.25
N ILE A 184 -2.91 8.50 8.43
CA ILE A 184 -3.49 7.18 8.58
C ILE A 184 -4.86 7.33 9.25
N SER A 185 -5.89 6.73 8.68
CA SER A 185 -7.20 6.62 9.28
C SER A 185 -7.74 5.20 9.20
N VAL A 186 -8.35 4.74 10.29
CA VAL A 186 -9.06 3.47 10.34
C VAL A 186 -10.50 3.74 10.78
N GLU A 187 -11.45 3.20 10.05
CA GLU A 187 -12.88 3.37 10.34
C GLU A 187 -13.59 2.01 10.32
N LYS A 188 -14.63 1.87 11.14
CA LYS A 188 -15.59 0.76 11.01
C LYS A 188 -16.62 1.12 9.95
N GLY A 189 -16.77 0.25 8.96
CA GLY A 189 -17.80 0.41 7.94
C GLY A 189 -19.15 -0.14 8.42
N GLU A 190 -20.24 0.39 7.86
CA GLU A 190 -21.55 -0.19 8.07
C GLU A 190 -21.62 -1.61 7.49
N ASN A 191 -22.25 -2.54 8.22
CA ASN A 191 -22.59 -3.84 7.68
C ASN A 191 -23.70 -3.67 6.62
N ASN A 192 -23.32 -3.45 5.39
CA ASN A 192 -24.25 -3.60 4.29
C ASN A 192 -24.43 -5.11 4.05
N GLY A 193 -25.35 -5.71 4.81
CA GLY A 193 -25.87 -7.07 4.61
C GLY A 193 -26.76 -7.14 3.38
#